data_c71723f68d05fcfa3520fd6056b80204
#
_entry.id   c71723f68d05fcfa3520fd6056b80204
#
_cell.length_a   1.000
_cell.length_b   1.000
_cell.length_c   1.000
_cell.angle_alpha   90.00
_cell.angle_beta   90.00
_cell.angle_gamma   90.00
#
_symmetry.space_group_name_H-M   'P 1'
#
loop_
_entity.id
_entity.type
_entity.pdbx_description
1 polymer ?
#
loop_
_entity_poly.entity_id
_entity_poly.type
_entity_poly.pdbx_seq_one_letter_code
_entity_poly.pdbx_strand_id
1 'polypeptide(L)'
;MIISKITLNNYRLYQGVNEIEFKVKKGKNIYLVSGENGFGKTTFLHSLIWCLYGRLITEVEAEVRKDIIKTGYKEFLKDNFNHDVRGKFEELDANVVTEIKKHGYTTDTEYVREFSTYSVTIDFAEVVIPSLPCTSIRIVRSYDYLLDSESVDIFIDGVKNELTKEIGPDVFINDFILNKDIARFFYFDSEQIVSLAETSTT
;
A
#
# COMPACT_ATOMS: atom_id res chain seq x y z
N MET A 1 -14.89 -5.24 11.72
CA MET A 1 -14.15 -4.44 10.71
C MET A 1 -14.04 -5.25 9.43
N ILE A 2 -14.35 -4.66 8.28
CA ILE A 2 -14.39 -5.33 6.97
C ILE A 2 -13.75 -4.39 5.95
N ILE A 3 -12.92 -4.91 5.04
CA ILE A 3 -12.43 -4.12 3.90
C ILE A 3 -13.61 -3.88 2.96
N SER A 4 -13.93 -2.62 2.71
CA SER A 4 -15.05 -2.20 1.83
C SER A 4 -14.59 -1.80 0.44
N LYS A 5 -13.38 -1.24 0.32
CA LYS A 5 -12.81 -0.80 -0.95
C LYS A 5 -11.29 -0.80 -0.90
N ILE A 6 -10.66 -1.09 -2.02
CA ILE A 6 -9.24 -0.93 -2.24
C ILE A 6 -9.05 -0.09 -3.49
N THR A 7 -8.16 0.91 -3.43
CA THR A 7 -7.79 1.73 -4.57
C THR A 7 -6.29 1.65 -4.79
N LEU A 8 -5.89 1.31 -6.00
CA LEU A 8 -4.51 1.31 -6.46
C LEU A 8 -4.34 2.42 -7.49
N ASN A 9 -3.41 3.32 -7.27
CA ASN A 9 -3.11 4.39 -8.21
C ASN A 9 -1.64 4.32 -8.62
N ASN A 10 -1.38 4.14 -9.91
CA ASN A 10 -0.03 4.06 -10.50
C ASN A 10 0.90 3.04 -9.82
N TYR A 11 0.36 1.96 -9.28
CA TYR A 11 1.12 0.95 -8.55
C TYR A 11 1.44 -0.26 -9.43
N ARG A 12 2.72 -0.49 -9.72
CA ARG A 12 3.21 -1.61 -10.57
C ARG A 12 2.42 -1.77 -11.88
N LEU A 13 1.67 -2.85 -12.02
CA LEU A 13 0.85 -3.14 -13.22
C LEU A 13 -0.44 -2.29 -13.29
N TYR A 14 -0.81 -1.62 -12.21
CA TYR A 14 -2.04 -0.84 -12.13
C TYR A 14 -1.78 0.62 -12.51
N GLN A 15 -2.02 0.95 -13.79
CA GLN A 15 -1.91 2.31 -14.30
C GLN A 15 -3.15 3.12 -13.97
N GLY A 16 -2.97 4.38 -13.52
CA GLY A 16 -4.07 5.25 -13.11
C GLY A 16 -4.80 4.72 -11.90
N VAL A 17 -6.01 5.18 -11.69
CA VAL A 17 -6.85 4.81 -10.55
C VAL A 17 -7.62 3.53 -10.83
N ASN A 18 -7.36 2.50 -10.05
CA ASN A 18 -8.04 1.20 -10.13
C ASN A 18 -8.76 0.93 -8.80
N GLU A 19 -10.08 0.83 -8.82
CA GLU A 19 -10.90 0.64 -7.64
C GLU A 19 -11.54 -0.75 -7.61
N ILE A 20 -11.47 -1.39 -6.44
CA ILE A 20 -12.09 -2.69 -6.18
C ILE A 20 -13.01 -2.54 -4.98
N GLU A 21 -14.31 -2.64 -5.20
CA GLU A 21 -15.32 -2.58 -4.15
C GLU A 21 -15.70 -3.99 -3.68
N PHE A 22 -15.75 -4.15 -2.37
CA PHE A 22 -16.17 -5.39 -1.71
C PHE A 22 -17.59 -5.23 -1.15
N LYS A 23 -18.58 -5.74 -1.88
CA LYS A 23 -19.98 -5.69 -1.43
C LYS A 23 -20.19 -6.71 -0.31
N VAL A 24 -20.27 -6.23 0.91
CA VAL A 24 -20.59 -7.06 2.06
C VAL A 24 -22.00 -7.66 1.90
N LYS A 25 -22.10 -8.97 1.81
CA LYS A 25 -23.37 -9.69 1.83
C LYS A 25 -23.45 -10.47 3.13
N LYS A 26 -24.58 -10.35 3.86
CA LYS A 26 -24.80 -11.07 5.12
C LYS A 26 -24.49 -12.57 4.95
N GLY A 27 -23.56 -13.08 5.76
CA GLY A 27 -23.13 -14.49 5.74
C GLY A 27 -22.14 -14.87 4.63
N LYS A 28 -21.57 -13.90 3.87
CA LYS A 28 -20.54 -14.13 2.85
C LYS A 28 -19.36 -13.20 3.09
N ASN A 29 -18.34 -13.70 3.77
CA ASN A 29 -17.15 -12.92 4.17
C ASN A 29 -15.88 -13.33 3.40
N ILE A 30 -16.03 -14.15 2.34
CA ILE A 30 -14.90 -14.63 1.54
C ILE A 30 -15.01 -14.05 0.14
N TYR A 31 -13.94 -13.43 -0.31
CA TYR A 31 -13.74 -12.93 -1.67
C TYR A 31 -12.62 -13.71 -2.32
N LEU A 32 -12.88 -14.28 -3.49
CA LEU A 32 -11.89 -14.99 -4.28
C LEU A 32 -11.32 -14.06 -5.35
N VAL A 33 -10.02 -13.80 -5.28
CA VAL A 33 -9.27 -13.12 -6.35
C VAL A 33 -8.60 -14.18 -7.21
N SER A 34 -9.03 -14.31 -8.45
CA SER A 34 -8.49 -15.27 -9.41
C SER A 34 -8.00 -14.58 -10.69
N GLY A 35 -7.12 -15.23 -11.41
CA GLY A 35 -6.55 -14.75 -12.67
C GLY A 35 -5.41 -15.64 -13.11
N GLU A 36 -5.01 -15.53 -14.38
CA GLU A 36 -3.86 -16.24 -14.93
C GLU A 36 -2.53 -15.77 -14.31
N ASN A 37 -1.47 -16.54 -14.49
CA ASN A 37 -0.15 -16.14 -13.99
C ASN A 37 0.34 -14.88 -14.70
N GLY A 38 0.98 -13.97 -13.95
CA GLY A 38 1.45 -12.68 -14.45
C GLY A 38 0.40 -11.55 -14.42
N PHE A 39 -0.88 -11.81 -14.14
CA PHE A 39 -1.94 -10.79 -14.11
C PHE A 39 -2.07 -10.03 -12.78
N GLY A 40 -1.02 -10.01 -11.97
CA GLY A 40 -0.92 -9.08 -10.84
C GLY A 40 -1.54 -9.56 -9.52
N LYS A 41 -1.88 -10.85 -9.34
CA LYS A 41 -2.40 -11.37 -8.05
C LYS A 41 -1.45 -11.11 -6.89
N THR A 42 -0.19 -11.49 -7.04
CA THR A 42 0.87 -11.26 -6.04
C THR A 42 1.13 -9.76 -5.87
N THR A 43 1.12 -8.99 -6.96
CA THR A 43 1.22 -7.52 -6.91
C THR A 43 0.09 -6.90 -6.07
N PHE A 44 -1.14 -7.38 -6.24
CA PHE A 44 -2.28 -6.96 -5.45
C PHE A 44 -2.08 -7.29 -3.96
N LEU A 45 -1.66 -8.51 -3.64
CA LEU A 45 -1.36 -8.91 -2.26
C LEU A 45 -0.26 -8.03 -1.64
N HIS A 46 0.85 -7.84 -2.35
CA HIS A 46 1.95 -6.98 -1.87
C HIS A 46 1.52 -5.53 -1.68
N SER A 47 0.58 -5.02 -2.49
CA SER A 47 0.06 -3.66 -2.32
C SER A 47 -0.66 -3.47 -0.99
N LEU A 48 -1.43 -4.47 -0.56
CA LEU A 48 -2.14 -4.45 0.72
C LEU A 48 -1.16 -4.49 1.90
N ILE A 49 -0.17 -5.40 1.83
CA ILE A 49 0.83 -5.53 2.88
C ILE A 49 1.67 -4.25 2.96
N TRP A 50 2.08 -3.68 1.82
CA TRP A 50 2.79 -2.41 1.80
C TRP A 50 1.93 -1.26 2.34
N CYS A 51 0.67 -1.16 1.96
CA CYS A 51 -0.23 -0.12 2.47
C CYS A 51 -0.33 -0.14 4.00
N LEU A 52 -0.43 -1.32 4.59
CA LEU A 52 -0.55 -1.49 6.03
C LEU A 52 0.79 -1.29 6.76
N TYR A 53 1.87 -1.87 6.26
CA TYR A 53 3.10 -2.03 7.04
C TYR A 53 4.30 -1.24 6.50
N GLY A 54 4.23 -0.67 5.29
CA GLY A 54 5.35 0.07 4.71
C GLY A 54 6.65 -0.72 4.77
N ARG A 55 7.68 -0.16 5.42
CA ARG A 55 8.98 -0.82 5.58
C ARG A 55 8.91 -2.13 6.38
N LEU A 56 7.94 -2.27 7.28
CA LEU A 56 7.74 -3.51 8.05
C LEU A 56 7.21 -4.67 7.20
N ILE A 57 6.92 -4.46 5.90
CA ILE A 57 6.62 -5.53 4.93
C ILE A 57 7.68 -6.64 4.97
N THR A 58 8.94 -6.31 5.27
CA THR A 58 10.03 -7.29 5.44
C THR A 58 9.81 -8.25 6.60
N GLU A 59 8.96 -7.92 7.55
CA GLU A 59 8.63 -8.78 8.68
C GLU A 59 7.41 -9.65 8.39
N VAL A 60 6.59 -9.27 7.40
CA VAL A 60 5.36 -9.98 7.02
C VAL A 60 5.57 -10.91 5.83
N GLU A 61 6.32 -10.47 4.82
CA GLU A 61 6.48 -11.15 3.53
C GLU A 61 7.95 -11.51 3.27
N ALA A 62 8.24 -12.81 3.19
CA ALA A 62 9.62 -13.33 3.14
C ALA A 62 10.32 -13.07 1.80
N GLU A 63 9.59 -13.14 0.66
CA GLU A 63 10.17 -12.89 -0.66
C GLU A 63 10.52 -11.41 -0.83
N VAL A 64 9.60 -10.52 -0.44
CA VAL A 64 9.86 -9.07 -0.43
C VAL A 64 11.05 -8.72 0.48
N ARG A 65 11.21 -9.43 1.60
CA ARG A 65 12.38 -9.29 2.48
C ARG A 65 13.68 -9.59 1.74
N LYS A 66 13.74 -10.70 0.98
CA LYS A 66 14.94 -11.08 0.23
C LYS A 66 15.32 -10.00 -0.79
N ASP A 67 14.33 -9.46 -1.50
CA ASP A 67 14.55 -8.41 -2.49
C ASP A 67 15.03 -7.12 -1.82
N ILE A 68 14.38 -6.68 -0.74
CA ILE A 68 14.78 -5.48 -0.01
C ILE A 68 16.18 -5.60 0.62
N ILE A 69 16.56 -6.77 1.12
CA ILE A 69 17.93 -7.01 1.61
C ILE A 69 18.95 -6.84 0.48
N LYS A 70 18.63 -7.28 -0.72
CA LYS A 70 19.51 -7.22 -1.89
C LYS A 70 19.63 -5.84 -2.50
N THR A 71 18.52 -5.12 -2.67
CA THR A 71 18.44 -3.86 -3.42
C THR A 71 18.23 -2.63 -2.55
N GLY A 72 17.70 -2.80 -1.35
CA GLY A 72 17.33 -1.73 -0.42
C GLY A 72 15.86 -1.31 -0.55
N TYR A 73 15.31 -0.75 0.53
CA TYR A 73 13.90 -0.36 0.58
C TYR A 73 13.55 0.78 -0.38
N LYS A 74 14.48 1.70 -0.63
CA LYS A 74 14.28 2.79 -1.60
C LYS A 74 14.09 2.28 -3.03
N GLU A 75 14.89 1.32 -3.45
CA GLU A 75 14.73 0.71 -4.79
C GLU A 75 13.40 -0.07 -4.86
N PHE A 76 13.03 -0.81 -3.81
CA PHE A 76 11.72 -1.43 -3.73
C PHE A 76 10.57 -0.42 -3.92
N LEU A 77 10.65 0.78 -3.30
CA LEU A 77 9.64 1.83 -3.50
C LEU A 77 9.61 2.32 -4.94
N LYS A 78 10.77 2.55 -5.57
CA LYS A 78 10.86 2.98 -6.97
C LYS A 78 10.32 1.94 -7.95
N ASP A 79 10.59 0.65 -7.67
CA ASP A 79 10.13 -0.47 -8.50
C ASP A 79 8.60 -0.71 -8.39
N ASN A 80 7.97 -0.17 -7.37
CA ASN A 80 6.52 -0.19 -7.23
C ASN A 80 5.81 0.89 -8.08
N PHE A 81 6.54 1.85 -8.64
CA PHE A 81 5.96 2.84 -9.53
C PHE A 81 5.63 2.25 -10.91
N ASN A 82 4.45 2.57 -11.42
CA ASN A 82 4.01 2.05 -12.72
C ASN A 82 4.96 2.51 -13.84
N HIS A 83 5.42 1.59 -14.67
CA HIS A 83 6.44 1.82 -15.69
C HIS A 83 6.00 2.84 -16.75
N ASP A 84 4.75 2.75 -17.22
CA ASP A 84 4.25 3.64 -18.28
C ASP A 84 4.07 5.08 -17.77
N VAL A 85 3.65 5.24 -16.51
CA VAL A 85 3.54 6.55 -15.86
C VAL A 85 4.94 7.13 -15.62
N ARG A 86 5.91 6.31 -15.23
CA ARG A 86 7.30 6.70 -15.08
C ARG A 86 7.90 7.22 -16.38
N GLY A 87 7.59 6.58 -17.53
CA GLY A 87 8.02 7.07 -18.84
C GLY A 87 7.54 8.49 -19.12
N LYS A 88 6.28 8.80 -18.81
CA LYS A 88 5.74 10.17 -18.94
C LYS A 88 6.43 11.18 -18.01
N PHE A 89 6.79 10.74 -16.83
CA PHE A 89 7.55 11.56 -15.88
C PHE A 89 8.96 11.91 -16.40
N GLU A 90 9.63 10.99 -17.08
CA GLU A 90 10.96 11.21 -17.66
C GLU A 90 10.94 12.23 -18.82
N GLU A 91 9.78 12.53 -19.41
CA GLU A 91 9.57 13.56 -20.44
C GLU A 91 9.35 14.97 -19.87
N LEU A 92 9.25 15.13 -18.54
CA LEU A 92 9.04 16.44 -17.90
C LEU A 92 10.23 17.37 -18.08
N ASP A 93 9.95 18.69 -18.16
CA ASP A 93 10.98 19.73 -18.21
C ASP A 93 11.91 19.65 -16.98
N ALA A 94 13.20 19.56 -17.22
CA ALA A 94 14.22 19.43 -16.18
C ALA A 94 14.22 20.62 -15.18
N ASN A 95 13.81 21.82 -15.61
CA ASN A 95 13.71 22.98 -14.74
C ASN A 95 12.56 22.81 -13.76
N VAL A 96 11.38 22.33 -14.24
CA VAL A 96 10.23 22.05 -13.40
C VAL A 96 10.57 20.98 -12.34
N VAL A 97 11.23 19.90 -12.75
CA VAL A 97 11.71 18.86 -11.86
C VAL A 97 12.66 19.41 -10.79
N THR A 98 13.59 20.28 -11.19
CA THR A 98 14.57 20.88 -10.29
C THR A 98 13.91 21.82 -9.27
N GLU A 99 12.95 22.62 -9.70
CA GLU A 99 12.19 23.51 -8.83
C GLU A 99 11.37 22.73 -7.79
N ILE A 100 10.66 21.67 -8.21
CA ILE A 100 9.92 20.82 -7.28
C ILE A 100 10.85 20.17 -6.26
N LYS A 101 12.01 19.68 -6.67
CA LYS A 101 12.99 19.08 -5.73
C LYS A 101 13.52 20.06 -4.70
N LYS A 102 13.64 21.33 -5.05
CA LYS A 102 14.14 22.36 -4.13
C LYS A 102 13.08 22.95 -3.21
N HIS A 103 11.89 23.18 -3.74
CA HIS A 103 10.87 23.99 -3.08
C HIS A 103 9.56 23.23 -2.82
N GLY A 104 9.45 21.99 -3.29
CA GLY A 104 8.20 21.24 -3.28
C GLY A 104 7.25 21.66 -4.41
N TYR A 105 6.05 21.09 -4.41
CA TYR A 105 5.02 21.44 -5.39
C TYR A 105 4.42 22.79 -5.08
N THR A 106 4.13 23.53 -6.14
CA THR A 106 3.36 24.79 -6.11
C THR A 106 2.03 24.58 -6.85
N THR A 107 1.15 25.56 -6.81
CA THR A 107 -0.11 25.51 -7.58
C THR A 107 0.13 25.25 -9.07
N ASP A 108 1.19 25.81 -9.63
CA ASP A 108 1.53 25.70 -11.06
C ASP A 108 2.18 24.36 -11.40
N THR A 109 2.72 23.63 -10.43
CA THR A 109 3.42 22.35 -10.61
C THR A 109 2.66 21.16 -10.01
N GLU A 110 1.50 21.38 -9.37
CA GLU A 110 0.71 20.33 -8.72
C GLU A 110 0.30 19.22 -9.69
N TYR A 111 0.08 19.55 -10.99
CA TYR A 111 -0.26 18.57 -12.02
C TYR A 111 0.81 17.47 -12.18
N VAL A 112 2.08 17.77 -11.84
CA VAL A 112 3.18 16.82 -11.93
C VAL A 112 2.99 15.67 -10.95
N ARG A 113 2.29 15.90 -9.86
CA ARG A 113 2.01 14.90 -8.83
C ARG A 113 1.28 13.67 -9.37
N GLU A 114 0.45 13.85 -10.40
CA GLU A 114 -0.24 12.74 -11.07
C GLU A 114 0.73 11.75 -11.76
N PHE A 115 1.91 12.26 -12.16
CA PHE A 115 2.94 11.47 -12.85
C PHE A 115 4.12 11.08 -11.97
N SER A 116 4.20 11.63 -10.77
CA SER A 116 5.32 11.39 -9.85
C SER A 116 4.94 10.61 -8.60
N THR A 117 3.65 10.35 -8.39
CA THR A 117 3.19 9.64 -7.21
C THR A 117 2.44 8.36 -7.55
N TYR A 118 2.58 7.36 -6.68
CA TYR A 118 1.66 6.25 -6.62
C TYR A 118 1.11 6.08 -5.20
N SER A 119 -0.04 5.44 -5.09
CA SER A 119 -0.66 5.21 -3.80
C SER A 119 -1.48 3.93 -3.75
N VAL A 120 -1.64 3.42 -2.53
CA VAL A 120 -2.57 2.35 -2.20
C VAL A 120 -3.47 2.85 -1.08
N THR A 121 -4.76 2.71 -1.27
CA THR A 121 -5.78 3.06 -0.28
C THR A 121 -6.57 1.83 0.12
N ILE A 122 -6.79 1.66 1.41
CA ILE A 122 -7.68 0.62 1.96
C ILE A 122 -8.76 1.30 2.79
N ASP A 123 -10.00 1.11 2.41
CA ASP A 123 -11.18 1.56 3.14
C ASP A 123 -11.74 0.40 3.98
N PHE A 124 -11.91 0.65 5.27
CA PHE A 124 -12.56 -0.25 6.21
C PHE A 124 -13.92 0.29 6.61
N ALA A 125 -14.92 -0.59 6.64
CA ALA A 125 -16.25 -0.33 7.17
C ALA A 125 -16.54 -1.24 8.37
N GLU A 126 -17.65 -0.97 9.06
CA GLU A 126 -18.08 -1.72 10.25
C GLU A 126 -16.94 -1.81 11.29
N VAL A 127 -16.23 -0.69 11.47
CA VAL A 127 -15.11 -0.62 12.40
C VAL A 127 -15.63 -0.57 13.83
N VAL A 128 -15.06 -1.39 14.71
CA VAL A 128 -15.33 -1.37 16.14
C VAL A 128 -14.01 -1.39 16.87
N ILE A 129 -13.62 -0.25 17.43
CA ILE A 129 -12.45 -0.11 18.29
C ILE A 129 -12.96 0.36 19.67
N PRO A 130 -12.78 -0.42 20.75
CA PRO A 130 -13.41 -0.13 22.05
C PRO A 130 -13.12 1.26 22.62
N SER A 131 -11.93 1.79 22.35
CA SER A 131 -11.48 3.10 22.85
C SER A 131 -11.66 4.25 21.85
N LEU A 132 -12.15 3.97 20.63
CA LEU A 132 -12.28 4.95 19.56
C LEU A 132 -13.63 4.75 18.85
N PRO A 133 -14.65 5.53 19.19
CA PRO A 133 -15.95 5.44 18.51
C PRO A 133 -15.79 5.89 17.04
N CYS A 134 -15.84 4.93 16.13
CA CYS A 134 -15.78 5.17 14.69
C CYS A 134 -16.52 4.09 13.93
N THR A 135 -16.93 4.38 12.69
CA THR A 135 -17.63 3.46 11.80
C THR A 135 -16.80 3.08 10.58
N SER A 136 -15.89 3.96 10.18
CA SER A 136 -15.03 3.77 9.01
C SER A 136 -13.60 4.25 9.27
N ILE A 137 -12.66 3.57 8.64
CA ILE A 137 -11.25 3.98 8.61
C ILE A 137 -10.77 3.89 7.17
N ARG A 138 -10.05 4.91 6.71
CA ARG A 138 -9.32 4.90 5.46
C ARG A 138 -7.84 5.07 5.73
N ILE A 139 -7.03 4.18 5.16
CA ILE A 139 -5.58 4.25 5.19
C ILE A 139 -5.11 4.54 3.77
N VAL A 140 -4.30 5.58 3.60
CA VAL A 140 -3.67 5.96 2.33
C VAL A 140 -2.17 5.93 2.54
N ARG A 141 -1.47 5.04 1.86
CA ARG A 141 -0.01 5.07 1.78
C ARG A 141 0.39 5.48 0.38
N SER A 142 1.28 6.46 0.29
CA SER A 142 1.76 7.00 -0.98
C SER A 142 3.27 7.17 -0.99
N TYR A 143 3.85 7.12 -2.17
CA TYR A 143 5.24 7.43 -2.42
C TYR A 143 5.35 8.44 -3.55
N ASP A 144 6.09 9.50 -3.29
CA ASP A 144 6.44 10.51 -4.27
C ASP A 144 7.85 10.24 -4.81
N TYR A 145 7.92 9.87 -6.08
CA TYR A 145 9.17 9.52 -6.76
C TYR A 145 10.12 10.71 -6.92
N LEU A 146 9.56 11.92 -7.09
CA LEU A 146 10.32 13.17 -7.23
C LEU A 146 10.97 13.60 -5.93
N LEU A 147 10.20 13.59 -4.86
CA LEU A 147 10.64 13.99 -3.54
C LEU A 147 11.31 12.86 -2.77
N ASP A 148 11.31 11.63 -3.32
CA ASP A 148 11.82 10.41 -2.68
C ASP A 148 11.25 10.27 -1.25
N SER A 149 9.93 10.47 -1.13
CA SER A 149 9.25 10.50 0.15
C SER A 149 8.03 9.58 0.21
N GLU A 150 7.96 8.79 1.27
CA GLU A 150 6.81 7.95 1.62
C GLU A 150 5.96 8.65 2.66
N SER A 151 4.63 8.56 2.54
CA SER A 151 3.71 9.11 3.53
C SER A 151 2.55 8.16 3.80
N VAL A 152 1.98 8.27 5.00
CA VAL A 152 0.80 7.52 5.44
C VAL A 152 -0.19 8.49 6.05
N ASP A 153 -1.41 8.49 5.53
CA ASP A 153 -2.53 9.24 6.06
C ASP A 153 -3.63 8.29 6.52
N ILE A 154 -4.18 8.56 7.71
CA ILE A 154 -5.29 7.81 8.28
C ILE A 154 -6.45 8.77 8.50
N PHE A 155 -7.60 8.37 7.94
CA PHE A 155 -8.86 9.09 8.09
C PHE A 155 -9.82 8.23 8.91
N ILE A 156 -10.43 8.83 9.93
CA ILE A 156 -11.45 8.22 10.77
C ILE A 156 -12.74 8.95 10.51
N ASP A 157 -13.77 8.21 10.05
CA ASP A 157 -15.06 8.76 9.61
C ASP A 157 -14.91 9.95 8.64
N GLY A 158 -13.95 9.82 7.69
CA GLY A 158 -13.67 10.80 6.65
C GLY A 158 -12.80 11.99 7.08
N VAL A 159 -12.42 12.10 8.34
CA VAL A 159 -11.58 13.19 8.87
C VAL A 159 -10.17 12.68 9.10
N LYS A 160 -9.16 13.43 8.62
CA LYS A 160 -7.75 13.12 8.89
C LYS A 160 -7.49 13.19 10.39
N ASN A 161 -6.98 12.10 10.96
CA ASN A 161 -6.88 11.95 12.40
C ASN A 161 -5.52 12.44 12.91
N GLU A 162 -5.53 13.46 13.78
CA GLU A 162 -4.31 14.01 14.36
C GLU A 162 -3.68 13.09 15.42
N LEU A 163 -4.49 12.30 16.16
CA LEU A 163 -3.97 11.35 17.16
C LEU A 163 -3.08 10.28 16.51
N THR A 164 -3.38 9.88 15.28
CA THR A 164 -2.54 8.93 14.54
C THR A 164 -1.18 9.50 14.17
N LYS A 165 -1.05 10.83 14.11
CA LYS A 165 0.25 11.48 13.93
C LYS A 165 1.10 11.45 15.20
N GLU A 166 0.48 11.62 16.37
CA GLU A 166 1.19 11.63 17.67
C GLU A 166 1.74 10.25 18.03
N ILE A 167 0.94 9.20 17.88
CA ILE A 167 1.36 7.82 18.17
C ILE A 167 2.13 7.15 17.03
N GLY A 168 2.10 7.73 15.83
CA GLY A 168 2.62 7.19 14.60
C GLY A 168 1.63 6.28 13.87
N PRO A 169 1.45 6.49 12.54
CA PRO A 169 0.47 5.72 11.77
C PRO A 169 0.76 4.22 11.75
N ASP A 170 2.02 3.81 11.69
CA ASP A 170 2.39 2.39 11.68
C ASP A 170 2.08 1.70 13.02
N VAL A 171 2.23 2.40 14.14
CA VAL A 171 1.82 1.91 15.47
C VAL A 171 0.30 1.76 15.51
N PHE A 172 -0.45 2.78 15.05
CA PHE A 172 -1.90 2.69 15.00
C PHE A 172 -2.39 1.51 14.16
N ILE A 173 -1.82 1.30 12.99
CA ILE A 173 -2.18 0.19 12.10
C ILE A 173 -1.89 -1.16 12.80
N ASN A 174 -0.71 -1.31 13.39
CA ASN A 174 -0.32 -2.55 14.05
C ASN A 174 -1.20 -2.89 15.25
N ASP A 175 -1.61 -1.90 16.05
CA ASP A 175 -2.30 -2.13 17.31
C ASP A 175 -3.82 -2.16 17.18
N PHE A 176 -4.38 -1.43 16.19
CA PHE A 176 -5.84 -1.27 16.08
C PHE A 176 -6.44 -1.86 14.79
N ILE A 177 -5.67 -2.06 13.74
CA ILE A 177 -6.17 -2.58 12.46
C ILE A 177 -5.80 -4.05 12.30
N LEU A 178 -4.54 -4.37 12.17
CA LEU A 178 -4.05 -5.73 12.03
C LEU A 178 -2.61 -5.82 12.52
N ASN A 179 -2.38 -6.60 13.55
CA ASN A 179 -1.04 -6.85 14.07
C ASN A 179 -0.20 -7.62 13.04
N LYS A 180 1.04 -7.17 12.82
CA LYS A 180 1.96 -7.74 11.81
C LYS A 180 2.27 -9.22 12.05
N ASP A 181 2.37 -9.64 13.31
CA ASP A 181 2.65 -11.03 13.64
C ASP A 181 1.47 -11.95 13.30
N ILE A 182 0.25 -11.43 13.44
CA ILE A 182 -0.97 -12.09 12.98
C ILE A 182 -1.01 -12.09 11.44
N ALA A 183 -0.69 -10.97 10.80
CA ALA A 183 -0.70 -10.83 9.36
C ALA A 183 0.19 -11.87 8.66
N ARG A 184 1.36 -12.18 9.21
CA ARG A 184 2.27 -13.22 8.68
C ARG A 184 1.61 -14.60 8.50
N PHE A 185 0.57 -14.92 9.27
CA PHE A 185 -0.16 -16.19 9.14
C PHE A 185 -1.26 -16.15 8.07
N PHE A 186 -1.63 -14.96 7.58
CA PHE A 186 -2.70 -14.78 6.61
C PHE A 186 -2.22 -14.30 5.25
N TYR A 187 -1.10 -13.58 5.22
CA TYR A 187 -0.48 -13.11 3.98
C TYR A 187 0.66 -14.05 3.59
N PHE A 188 0.35 -15.10 2.84
CA PHE A 188 1.35 -15.99 2.26
C PHE A 188 0.99 -16.34 0.82
N ASP A 189 2.00 -16.41 -0.04
CA ASP A 189 1.87 -16.90 -1.39
C ASP A 189 1.86 -18.44 -1.40
N SER A 190 1.26 -19.03 -2.43
CA SER A 190 1.21 -20.48 -2.64
C SER A 190 2.60 -21.15 -2.63
N GLU A 191 3.63 -20.44 -3.07
CA GLU A 191 5.03 -20.92 -3.02
C GLU A 191 5.55 -21.09 -1.60
N GLN A 192 5.13 -20.26 -0.65
CA GLN A 192 5.50 -20.41 0.76
C GLN A 192 4.85 -21.63 1.41
N ILE A 193 3.63 -22.02 0.98
CA ILE A 193 2.99 -23.24 1.47
C ILE A 193 3.80 -24.47 1.09
N VAL A 194 4.32 -24.52 -0.13
CA VAL A 194 5.17 -25.64 -0.60
C VAL A 194 6.46 -25.71 0.20
N SER A 195 7.13 -24.57 0.44
CA SER A 195 8.37 -24.54 1.21
C SER A 195 8.18 -24.95 2.69
N LEU A 196 7.05 -24.59 3.29
CA LEU A 196 6.69 -25.01 4.65
C LEU A 196 6.39 -26.52 4.73
N ALA A 197 5.75 -27.07 3.69
CA ALA A 197 5.48 -28.51 3.61
C ALA A 197 6.78 -29.33 3.42
N GLU A 198 7.72 -28.84 2.64
CA GLU A 198 9.03 -29.49 2.41
C GLU A 198 9.93 -29.46 3.64
N THR A 199 9.91 -28.37 4.44
CA THR A 199 10.70 -28.28 5.69
C THR A 199 10.13 -29.12 6.83
N SER A 200 8.86 -29.54 6.76
CA SER A 200 8.25 -30.41 7.79
C SER A 200 8.46 -31.91 7.53
N THR A 201 9.12 -32.28 6.42
CA THR A 201 9.40 -33.67 6.04
C THR A 201 10.87 -34.11 6.28
N THR A 202 11.67 -33.24 6.89
CA THR A 202 13.04 -33.54 7.36
C THR A 202 13.12 -33.56 8.88
#